data_8a3aac30b58d315e2649312cc85a02aa
#
_entry.id   8a3aac30b58d315e2649312cc85a02aa
#
_cell.length_a   1.000
_cell.length_b   1.000
_cell.length_c   1.000
_cell.angle_alpha   90.00
_cell.angle_beta   90.00
_cell.angle_gamma   90.00
#
_symmetry.space_group_name_H-M   'P 1'
#
loop_
_entity.id
_entity.type
_entity.pdbx_description
1 polymer ?
#
loop_
_entity_poly.entity_id
_entity_poly.type
_entity_poly.pdbx_seq_one_letter_code
_entity_poly.pdbx_strand_id
1 'polypeptide(L)'
;MFRPITVFFSFCLLVSLTIVSITGCGDVSDDPAAQTPEQEIVSTEWVKSAPDFKLLSTQLEQVSLSSFKGKVVLLDFWATWCQPCQVEMPIFEQLHHQYESKGFSVVGISVDREKLAVVEPFIENLSIDYPILFADEKVFQEYAIMALPTAVLIDRQGKIRHRFEGSTGSKENYVEVIEKWL
;
A
#
# COMPACT_ATOMS: atom_id res chain seq x y z
N MET A 1 9.01 54.72 -12.67
CA MET A 1 8.44 55.86 -11.92
C MET A 1 7.91 55.31 -10.59
N PHE A 2 8.42 55.86 -9.44
CA PHE A 2 8.04 55.63 -8.05
C PHE A 2 8.31 54.23 -7.44
N ARG A 3 9.08 54.06 -6.50
CA ARG A 3 9.92 54.61 -5.36
C ARG A 3 9.79 53.60 -4.21
N PRO A 4 10.86 53.22 -3.52
CA PRO A 4 10.85 52.26 -2.43
C PRO A 4 10.52 52.96 -1.07
N ILE A 5 9.96 52.20 -0.16
CA ILE A 5 9.82 52.61 1.25
C ILE A 5 10.67 51.68 2.11
N THR A 6 11.77 52.27 2.57
CA THR A 6 12.67 51.76 3.60
C THR A 6 12.10 52.21 4.96
N VAL A 7 11.90 51.32 5.91
CA VAL A 7 11.73 51.72 7.32
C VAL A 7 12.72 50.95 8.17
N PHE A 8 13.70 51.67 8.63
CA PHE A 8 14.60 51.35 9.73
C PHE A 8 13.85 51.44 11.05
N PHE A 9 13.96 50.44 11.90
CA PHE A 9 13.88 50.66 13.35
C PHE A 9 14.94 49.79 14.05
N SER A 10 15.97 50.53 14.45
CA SER A 10 17.02 50.14 15.40
C SER A 10 16.44 50.32 16.80
N PHE A 11 16.48 49.26 17.61
CA PHE A 11 16.40 49.48 19.08
C PHE A 11 17.39 48.55 19.78
N CYS A 12 18.44 49.19 20.21
CA CYS A 12 19.49 48.67 21.06
C CYS A 12 19.04 48.78 22.52
N LEU A 13 19.05 47.70 23.29
CA LEU A 13 19.07 47.81 24.74
C LEU A 13 19.88 46.69 25.39
N LEU A 14 21.01 47.13 25.93
CA LEU A 14 21.91 46.41 26.82
C LEU A 14 21.23 46.11 28.16
N VAL A 15 21.26 44.89 28.65
CA VAL A 15 21.20 44.61 30.08
C VAL A 15 22.04 43.39 30.42
N SER A 16 23.15 43.71 30.99
CA SER A 16 23.72 43.28 32.25
C SER A 16 23.98 41.79 32.53
N LEU A 17 25.25 41.59 32.63
CA LEU A 17 26.04 40.46 33.13
C LEU A 17 25.72 40.18 34.62
N THR A 18 25.31 38.99 34.98
CA THR A 18 25.52 38.45 36.34
C THR A 18 26.11 37.05 36.25
N ILE A 19 27.38 36.99 36.59
CA ILE A 19 28.13 35.75 36.81
C ILE A 19 27.70 35.19 38.17
N VAL A 20 27.14 34.01 38.21
CA VAL A 20 27.06 33.20 39.42
C VAL A 20 27.94 31.98 39.23
N SER A 21 29.08 32.05 39.86
CA SER A 21 29.98 30.89 40.07
C SER A 21 29.38 30.00 41.15
N ILE A 22 29.04 28.78 40.82
CA ILE A 22 28.81 27.71 41.82
C ILE A 22 29.83 26.61 41.52
N THR A 23 30.89 26.58 42.31
CA THR A 23 31.79 25.45 42.49
C THR A 23 31.08 24.36 43.26
N GLY A 24 30.80 23.24 42.63
CA GLY A 24 30.34 22.02 43.24
C GLY A 24 31.09 20.84 42.64
N CYS A 25 32.15 20.40 43.34
CA CYS A 25 32.74 19.07 43.12
C CYS A 25 31.71 18.01 43.52
N GLY A 26 31.36 17.16 42.59
CA GLY A 26 30.56 15.96 42.82
C GLY A 26 31.12 14.85 41.94
N ASP A 27 31.59 13.80 42.58
CA ASP A 27 32.20 12.61 41.99
C ASP A 27 31.44 12.07 40.79
N VAL A 28 32.16 11.89 39.70
CA VAL A 28 31.72 11.11 38.54
C VAL A 28 31.98 9.66 38.87
N SER A 29 30.95 8.94 39.26
CA SER A 29 30.95 7.49 39.20
C SER A 29 30.71 7.09 37.74
N ASP A 30 31.76 6.53 37.13
CA ASP A 30 31.67 5.81 35.86
C ASP A 30 30.72 4.62 36.01
N ASP A 31 29.55 4.70 35.42
CA ASP A 31 28.66 3.57 35.25
C ASP A 31 28.60 3.22 33.73
N PRO A 32 29.38 2.20 33.30
CA PRO A 32 29.31 1.74 31.93
C PRO A 32 28.21 0.68 31.83
N ALA A 33 27.03 1.02 31.46
CA ALA A 33 26.08 0.10 30.80
C ALA A 33 24.64 0.57 30.93
N ALA A 34 24.25 1.44 30.07
CA ALA A 34 22.85 1.52 29.68
C ALA A 34 22.79 1.61 28.14
N GLN A 35 23.25 0.55 27.50
CA GLN A 35 22.80 0.26 26.15
C GLN A 35 21.36 -0.21 26.29
N THR A 36 20.43 0.73 26.17
CA THR A 36 19.04 0.43 25.90
C THR A 36 19.02 -0.28 24.55
N PRO A 37 18.59 -1.57 24.48
CA PRO A 37 18.33 -2.14 23.16
C PRO A 37 17.21 -1.30 22.56
N GLU A 38 17.51 -0.66 21.46
CA GLU A 38 16.52 -0.11 20.52
C GLU A 38 15.66 -1.30 20.11
N GLN A 39 14.62 -1.55 20.89
CA GLN A 39 13.55 -2.46 20.51
C GLN A 39 12.89 -1.81 19.32
N GLU A 40 13.28 -2.27 18.14
CA GLU A 40 12.51 -2.17 16.93
C GLU A 40 11.11 -2.69 17.28
N ILE A 41 10.20 -1.75 17.59
CA ILE A 41 8.80 -2.05 17.78
C ILE A 41 8.26 -2.36 16.38
N VAL A 42 8.54 -3.58 15.92
CA VAL A 42 7.73 -4.19 14.86
C VAL A 42 6.36 -4.36 15.50
N SER A 43 5.51 -3.38 15.30
CA SER A 43 4.12 -3.43 15.71
C SER A 43 3.43 -4.57 14.94
N THR A 44 3.41 -5.75 15.53
CA THR A 44 2.74 -6.97 15.03
C THR A 44 1.21 -6.84 15.05
N GLU A 45 0.67 -5.67 15.36
CA GLU A 45 -0.74 -5.47 15.67
C GLU A 45 -1.64 -5.25 14.43
N TRP A 46 -1.08 -5.10 13.22
CA TRP A 46 -1.86 -4.77 12.02
C TRP A 46 -1.92 -5.89 10.97
N VAL A 47 -1.44 -7.08 11.29
CA VAL A 47 -1.46 -8.19 10.33
C VAL A 47 -2.82 -8.90 10.35
N LYS A 48 -3.82 -8.30 9.72
CA LYS A 48 -5.15 -8.88 9.57
C LYS A 48 -5.10 -10.03 8.57
N SER A 49 -5.75 -11.15 8.90
CA SER A 49 -6.01 -12.21 7.91
C SER A 49 -6.93 -11.67 6.83
N ALA A 50 -6.61 -11.95 5.57
CA ALA A 50 -7.47 -11.60 4.45
C ALA A 50 -8.79 -12.36 4.57
N PRO A 51 -9.94 -11.68 4.47
CA PRO A 51 -11.23 -12.33 4.41
C PRO A 51 -11.29 -13.30 3.22
N ASP A 52 -11.74 -14.53 3.45
CA ASP A 52 -11.96 -15.47 2.34
C ASP A 52 -13.24 -15.09 1.60
N PHE A 53 -13.22 -15.28 0.32
CA PHE A 53 -14.37 -15.06 -0.56
C PHE A 53 -14.60 -16.26 -1.46
N LYS A 54 -15.76 -16.31 -2.07
CA LYS A 54 -16.10 -17.25 -3.13
C LYS A 54 -16.86 -16.50 -4.21
N LEU A 55 -16.17 -16.13 -5.27
CA LEU A 55 -16.67 -15.26 -6.34
C LEU A 55 -16.72 -15.99 -7.67
N LEU A 56 -17.60 -15.53 -8.57
CA LEU A 56 -17.70 -16.07 -9.92
C LEU A 56 -16.62 -15.43 -10.81
N SER A 57 -15.90 -16.25 -11.57
CA SER A 57 -14.92 -15.77 -12.57
C SER A 57 -15.59 -15.44 -13.92
N THR A 58 -14.81 -14.86 -14.84
CA THR A 58 -15.22 -14.67 -16.24
C THR A 58 -15.48 -15.99 -16.96
N GLN A 59 -14.89 -17.11 -16.51
CA GLN A 59 -15.17 -18.44 -17.01
C GLN A 59 -16.41 -19.09 -16.37
N LEU A 60 -17.16 -18.34 -15.57
CA LEU A 60 -18.35 -18.82 -14.82
C LEU A 60 -18.04 -19.90 -13.80
N GLU A 61 -16.80 -19.96 -13.31
CA GLU A 61 -16.36 -20.87 -12.26
C GLU A 61 -16.33 -20.15 -10.89
N GLN A 62 -16.59 -20.93 -9.83
CA GLN A 62 -16.48 -20.41 -8.46
C GLN A 62 -15.02 -20.46 -8.01
N VAL A 63 -14.45 -19.30 -7.72
CA VAL A 63 -13.07 -19.14 -7.26
C VAL A 63 -13.05 -18.54 -5.86
N SER A 64 -12.28 -19.14 -4.95
CA SER A 64 -12.08 -18.63 -3.59
C SER A 64 -10.66 -18.14 -3.37
N LEU A 65 -10.45 -17.19 -2.44
CA LEU A 65 -9.10 -16.76 -2.07
C LEU A 65 -8.26 -17.95 -1.58
N SER A 66 -8.87 -18.88 -0.85
CA SER A 66 -8.22 -20.09 -0.35
C SER A 66 -7.64 -20.99 -1.45
N SER A 67 -8.10 -20.88 -2.72
CA SER A 67 -7.50 -21.59 -3.86
C SER A 67 -6.11 -21.09 -4.24
N PHE A 68 -5.73 -19.90 -3.78
CA PHE A 68 -4.39 -19.31 -3.97
C PHE A 68 -3.46 -19.53 -2.77
N LYS A 69 -3.83 -20.38 -1.81
CA LYS A 69 -3.01 -20.64 -0.62
C LYS A 69 -1.59 -21.05 -0.99
N GLY A 70 -0.60 -20.46 -0.32
CA GLY A 70 0.82 -20.68 -0.60
C GLY A 70 1.41 -19.76 -1.67
N LYS A 71 0.58 -18.96 -2.34
CA LYS A 71 1.03 -17.89 -3.23
C LYS A 71 0.98 -16.54 -2.54
N VAL A 72 1.79 -15.60 -3.00
CA VAL A 72 1.60 -14.17 -2.76
C VAL A 72 0.55 -13.67 -3.75
N VAL A 73 -0.49 -13.00 -3.27
CA VAL A 73 -1.63 -12.58 -4.10
C VAL A 73 -1.79 -11.06 -4.06
N LEU A 74 -1.89 -10.44 -5.22
CA LEU A 74 -2.32 -9.05 -5.36
C LEU A 74 -3.77 -9.05 -5.83
N LEU A 75 -4.70 -8.70 -4.93
CA LEU A 75 -6.10 -8.46 -5.28
C LEU A 75 -6.21 -7.03 -5.83
N ASP A 76 -6.71 -6.89 -7.05
CA ASP A 76 -6.96 -5.62 -7.70
C ASP A 76 -8.47 -5.37 -7.81
N PHE A 77 -8.97 -4.37 -7.08
CA PHE A 77 -10.38 -3.93 -7.17
C PHE A 77 -10.48 -2.82 -8.22
N TRP A 78 -11.22 -3.10 -9.28
CA TRP A 78 -11.29 -2.26 -10.47
C TRP A 78 -12.67 -2.24 -11.15
N ALA A 79 -12.83 -1.38 -12.15
CA ALA A 79 -14.00 -1.37 -13.04
C ALA A 79 -13.63 -0.87 -14.44
N THR A 80 -14.45 -1.24 -15.44
CA THR A 80 -14.24 -0.83 -16.84
C THR A 80 -14.31 0.68 -17.03
N TRP A 81 -15.09 1.39 -16.22
CA TRP A 81 -15.24 2.86 -16.24
C TRP A 81 -14.20 3.60 -15.39
N CYS A 82 -13.32 2.89 -14.68
CA CYS A 82 -12.28 3.47 -13.82
C CYS A 82 -11.01 3.74 -14.65
N GLN A 83 -10.82 4.96 -15.12
CA GLN A 83 -9.65 5.33 -15.94
C GLN A 83 -8.30 5.02 -15.29
N PRO A 84 -8.03 5.37 -14.02
CA PRO A 84 -6.75 5.02 -13.41
C PRO A 84 -6.55 3.50 -13.28
N CYS A 85 -7.62 2.71 -13.11
CA CYS A 85 -7.52 1.25 -13.11
C CYS A 85 -7.02 0.72 -14.48
N GLN A 86 -7.53 1.29 -15.57
CA GLN A 86 -7.13 0.91 -16.94
C GLN A 86 -5.63 1.11 -17.20
N VAL A 87 -5.02 2.10 -16.54
CA VAL A 87 -3.57 2.37 -16.65
C VAL A 87 -2.75 1.34 -15.85
N GLU A 88 -3.28 0.83 -14.75
CA GLU A 88 -2.57 -0.12 -13.88
C GLU A 88 -2.68 -1.58 -14.34
N MET A 89 -3.80 -1.96 -14.96
CA MET A 89 -4.02 -3.35 -15.38
C MET A 89 -2.89 -3.92 -16.26
N PRO A 90 -2.34 -3.21 -17.25
CA PRO A 90 -1.18 -3.70 -18.01
C PRO A 90 0.10 -3.84 -17.17
N ILE A 91 0.24 -3.06 -16.10
CA ILE A 91 1.36 -3.20 -15.15
C ILE A 91 1.17 -4.49 -14.35
N PHE A 92 -0.04 -4.76 -13.88
CA PHE A 92 -0.38 -5.97 -13.13
C PHE A 92 -0.24 -7.23 -13.99
N GLU A 93 -0.58 -7.17 -15.27
CA GLU A 93 -0.34 -8.24 -16.24
C GLU A 93 1.16 -8.57 -16.34
N GLN A 94 2.00 -7.56 -16.51
CA GLN A 94 3.45 -7.75 -16.53
C GLN A 94 3.98 -8.34 -15.21
N LEU A 95 3.46 -7.89 -14.06
CA LEU A 95 3.87 -8.40 -12.75
C LEU A 95 3.41 -9.85 -12.56
N HIS A 96 2.20 -10.19 -13.01
CA HIS A 96 1.68 -11.55 -12.98
C HIS A 96 2.64 -12.51 -13.67
N HIS A 97 2.97 -12.27 -14.93
CA HIS A 97 3.89 -13.09 -15.71
C HIS A 97 5.32 -13.10 -15.15
N GLN A 98 5.81 -11.94 -14.70
CA GLN A 98 7.17 -11.81 -14.17
C GLN A 98 7.40 -12.66 -12.93
N TYR A 99 6.38 -12.80 -12.07
CA TYR A 99 6.52 -13.43 -10.76
C TYR A 99 5.70 -14.72 -10.58
N GLU A 100 4.93 -15.15 -11.56
CA GLU A 100 4.12 -16.38 -11.49
C GLU A 100 4.95 -17.61 -11.09
N SER A 101 6.11 -17.79 -11.72
CA SER A 101 7.03 -18.90 -11.42
C SER A 101 7.60 -18.86 -10.00
N LYS A 102 7.56 -17.70 -9.34
CA LYS A 102 7.94 -17.51 -7.94
C LYS A 102 6.77 -17.68 -6.97
N GLY A 103 5.60 -18.08 -7.45
CA GLY A 103 4.42 -18.27 -6.63
C GLY A 103 3.68 -16.97 -6.30
N PHE A 104 3.61 -16.05 -7.26
CA PHE A 104 2.80 -14.85 -7.21
C PHE A 104 1.57 -14.99 -8.13
N SER A 105 0.51 -14.27 -7.83
CA SER A 105 -0.66 -14.16 -8.70
C SER A 105 -1.32 -12.80 -8.51
N VAL A 106 -1.71 -12.18 -9.61
CA VAL A 106 -2.70 -11.10 -9.60
C VAL A 106 -4.08 -11.73 -9.70
N VAL A 107 -5.06 -11.14 -9.04
CA VAL A 107 -6.48 -11.50 -9.13
C VAL A 107 -7.27 -10.21 -9.23
N GLY A 108 -7.86 -9.92 -10.38
CA GLY A 108 -8.71 -8.76 -10.58
C GLY A 108 -10.12 -9.03 -10.05
N ILE A 109 -10.67 -8.09 -9.30
CA ILE A 109 -12.04 -8.14 -8.77
C ILE A 109 -12.82 -6.98 -9.37
N SER A 110 -13.59 -7.24 -10.43
CA SER A 110 -14.41 -6.23 -11.10
C SER A 110 -15.64 -5.91 -10.27
N VAL A 111 -15.94 -4.62 -10.14
CA VAL A 111 -17.16 -4.11 -9.50
C VAL A 111 -18.23 -3.69 -10.53
N ASP A 112 -18.05 -4.00 -11.80
CA ASP A 112 -19.04 -3.72 -12.85
C ASP A 112 -20.33 -4.50 -12.60
N ARG A 113 -21.45 -3.80 -12.69
CA ARG A 113 -22.78 -4.39 -12.48
C ARG A 113 -23.20 -5.31 -13.62
N GLU A 114 -22.83 -4.95 -14.84
CA GLU A 114 -23.09 -5.68 -16.07
C GLU A 114 -22.20 -6.93 -16.22
N LYS A 115 -21.22 -7.09 -15.32
CA LYS A 115 -20.34 -8.25 -15.21
C LYS A 115 -19.73 -8.67 -16.56
N LEU A 116 -19.98 -9.91 -16.97
CA LEU A 116 -19.37 -10.51 -18.16
C LEU A 116 -19.55 -9.68 -19.43
N ALA A 117 -20.74 -9.09 -19.63
CA ALA A 117 -21.08 -8.37 -20.86
C ALA A 117 -20.14 -7.17 -21.16
N VAL A 118 -19.61 -6.53 -20.12
CA VAL A 118 -18.70 -5.38 -20.29
C VAL A 118 -17.25 -5.73 -19.95
N VAL A 119 -17.04 -6.67 -19.05
CA VAL A 119 -15.70 -7.04 -18.57
C VAL A 119 -14.94 -7.88 -19.59
N GLU A 120 -15.59 -8.88 -20.20
CA GLU A 120 -14.94 -9.79 -21.14
C GLU A 120 -14.33 -9.05 -22.35
N PRO A 121 -15.09 -8.24 -23.12
CA PRO A 121 -14.50 -7.51 -24.25
C PRO A 121 -13.45 -6.47 -23.81
N PHE A 122 -13.54 -5.99 -22.58
CA PHE A 122 -12.59 -5.04 -22.04
C PHE A 122 -11.22 -5.69 -21.74
N ILE A 123 -11.20 -6.83 -21.05
CA ILE A 123 -9.96 -7.56 -20.73
C ILE A 123 -9.31 -8.14 -21.98
N GLU A 124 -10.10 -8.60 -22.96
CA GLU A 124 -9.60 -9.04 -24.27
C GLU A 124 -8.86 -7.91 -25.00
N ASN A 125 -9.45 -6.70 -25.02
CA ASN A 125 -8.82 -5.53 -25.66
C ASN A 125 -7.50 -5.13 -25.00
N LEU A 126 -7.35 -5.32 -23.68
CA LEU A 126 -6.12 -5.05 -22.93
C LEU A 126 -5.18 -6.24 -22.88
N SER A 127 -5.57 -7.40 -23.42
CA SER A 127 -4.81 -8.66 -23.38
C SER A 127 -4.48 -9.05 -21.93
N ILE A 128 -5.47 -9.00 -21.03
CA ILE A 128 -5.35 -9.40 -19.63
C ILE A 128 -5.69 -10.89 -19.50
N ASP A 129 -4.78 -11.69 -18.94
CA ASP A 129 -4.95 -13.14 -18.78
C ASP A 129 -4.91 -13.61 -17.31
N TYR A 130 -4.54 -12.75 -16.35
CA TYR A 130 -4.70 -13.10 -14.94
C TYR A 130 -6.18 -13.25 -14.56
N PRO A 131 -6.51 -14.07 -13.53
CA PRO A 131 -7.89 -14.34 -13.13
C PRO A 131 -8.70 -13.07 -12.83
N ILE A 132 -9.88 -12.97 -13.45
CA ILE A 132 -10.84 -11.89 -13.20
C ILE A 132 -12.09 -12.47 -12.57
N LEU A 133 -12.48 -11.91 -11.43
CA LEU A 133 -13.65 -12.31 -10.63
C LEU A 133 -14.63 -11.13 -10.54
N PHE A 134 -15.89 -11.44 -10.29
CA PHE A 134 -16.95 -10.45 -10.11
C PHE A 134 -17.22 -10.22 -8.62
N ALA A 135 -17.06 -9.00 -8.16
CA ALA A 135 -17.34 -8.60 -6.79
C ALA A 135 -18.81 -8.89 -6.42
N ASP A 136 -19.02 -9.24 -5.17
CA ASP A 136 -20.29 -9.16 -4.49
C ASP A 136 -20.25 -8.09 -3.38
N GLU A 137 -21.39 -7.77 -2.81
CA GLU A 137 -21.50 -6.77 -1.74
C GLU A 137 -20.64 -7.15 -0.52
N LYS A 138 -20.54 -8.45 -0.23
CA LYS A 138 -19.81 -8.97 0.93
C LYS A 138 -18.32 -8.72 0.79
N VAL A 139 -17.69 -9.07 -0.34
CA VAL A 139 -16.25 -8.86 -0.54
C VAL A 139 -15.89 -7.38 -0.50
N PHE A 140 -16.75 -6.54 -1.06
CA PHE A 140 -16.56 -5.10 -1.06
C PHE A 140 -16.52 -4.52 0.37
N GLN A 141 -17.44 -4.96 1.22
CA GLN A 141 -17.50 -4.54 2.63
C GLN A 141 -16.35 -5.12 3.46
N GLU A 142 -16.06 -6.42 3.33
CA GLU A 142 -15.03 -7.09 4.12
C GLU A 142 -13.62 -6.56 3.85
N TYR A 143 -13.35 -6.17 2.60
CA TYR A 143 -12.10 -5.52 2.21
C TYR A 143 -12.14 -4.00 2.38
N ALA A 144 -13.26 -3.43 2.85
CA ALA A 144 -13.46 -2.00 3.09
C ALA A 144 -13.04 -1.15 1.87
N ILE A 145 -13.55 -1.50 0.68
CA ILE A 145 -13.22 -0.79 -0.56
C ILE A 145 -14.00 0.52 -0.61
N MET A 146 -13.32 1.64 -0.47
CA MET A 146 -13.93 2.99 -0.44
C MET A 146 -13.75 3.73 -1.76
N ALA A 147 -12.76 3.35 -2.57
CA ALA A 147 -12.44 4.00 -3.84
C ALA A 147 -11.75 3.00 -4.78
N LEU A 148 -11.71 3.35 -6.08
CA LEU A 148 -10.97 2.61 -7.11
C LEU A 148 -9.87 3.49 -7.71
N PRO A 149 -8.74 2.93 -8.11
CA PRO A 149 -8.32 1.55 -7.84
C PRO A 149 -7.95 1.33 -6.38
N THR A 150 -8.11 0.13 -5.89
CA THR A 150 -7.54 -0.34 -4.62
C THR A 150 -6.92 -1.70 -4.85
N ALA A 151 -5.64 -1.87 -4.50
CA ALA A 151 -4.98 -3.16 -4.56
C ALA A 151 -4.52 -3.62 -3.17
N VAL A 152 -4.67 -4.92 -2.88
CA VAL A 152 -4.36 -5.51 -1.57
C VAL A 152 -3.38 -6.66 -1.75
N LEU A 153 -2.17 -6.53 -1.17
CA LEU A 153 -1.17 -7.58 -1.19
C LEU A 153 -1.36 -8.53 0.00
N ILE A 154 -1.44 -9.82 -0.31
CA ILE A 154 -1.65 -10.91 0.64
C ILE A 154 -0.47 -11.87 0.52
N ASP A 155 0.11 -12.28 1.66
CA ASP A 155 1.21 -13.22 1.68
C ASP A 155 0.78 -14.69 1.56
N ARG A 156 1.77 -15.59 1.51
CA ARG A 156 1.57 -17.04 1.40
C ARG A 156 0.77 -17.66 2.56
N GLN A 157 0.69 -16.97 3.71
CA GLN A 157 -0.07 -17.36 4.90
C GLN A 157 -1.48 -16.76 4.94
N GLY A 158 -1.86 -16.00 3.90
CA GLY A 158 -3.17 -15.34 3.82
C GLY A 158 -3.28 -14.08 4.67
N LYS A 159 -2.17 -13.43 5.00
CA LYS A 159 -2.15 -12.18 5.76
C LYS A 159 -2.05 -10.98 4.82
N ILE A 160 -2.85 -9.94 5.06
CA ILE A 160 -2.71 -8.66 4.35
C ILE A 160 -1.40 -8.00 4.76
N ARG A 161 -0.56 -7.66 3.79
CA ARG A 161 0.76 -7.05 3.99
C ARG A 161 0.85 -5.63 3.52
N HIS A 162 0.08 -5.28 2.51
CA HIS A 162 0.04 -3.91 2.00
C HIS A 162 -1.31 -3.62 1.36
N ARG A 163 -1.65 -2.33 1.32
CA ARG A 163 -2.82 -1.80 0.65
C ARG A 163 -2.42 -0.57 -0.14
N PHE A 164 -2.66 -0.60 -1.43
CA PHE A 164 -2.48 0.54 -2.32
C PHE A 164 -3.86 1.18 -2.54
N GLU A 165 -3.99 2.45 -2.23
CA GLU A 165 -5.21 3.22 -2.45
C GLU A 165 -4.95 4.28 -3.51
N GLY A 166 -5.74 4.26 -4.59
CA GLY A 166 -5.47 5.04 -5.79
C GLY A 166 -4.33 4.47 -6.62
N SER A 167 -4.13 5.06 -7.81
CA SER A 167 -3.05 4.62 -8.70
C SER A 167 -1.69 5.08 -8.20
N THR A 168 -0.72 4.16 -8.15
CA THR A 168 0.67 4.50 -7.83
C THR A 168 1.42 5.07 -9.04
N GLY A 169 0.86 4.88 -10.25
CA GLY A 169 1.42 5.34 -11.52
C GLY A 169 2.76 4.71 -11.93
N SER A 170 3.32 3.79 -11.14
CA SER A 170 4.64 3.21 -11.36
C SER A 170 4.69 1.73 -10.99
N LYS A 171 5.25 0.92 -11.90
CA LYS A 171 5.51 -0.51 -11.68
C LYS A 171 6.45 -0.75 -10.50
N GLU A 172 7.45 0.12 -10.35
CA GLU A 172 8.50 0.02 -9.34
C GLU A 172 7.94 0.05 -7.92
N ASN A 173 6.91 0.84 -7.68
CA ASN A 173 6.24 0.93 -6.38
C ASN A 173 5.61 -0.42 -5.99
N TYR A 174 5.03 -1.14 -6.94
CA TYR A 174 4.49 -2.48 -6.71
C TYR A 174 5.59 -3.50 -6.50
N VAL A 175 6.64 -3.47 -7.34
CA VAL A 175 7.79 -4.38 -7.27
C VAL A 175 8.43 -4.33 -5.89
N GLU A 176 8.74 -3.13 -5.39
CA GLU A 176 9.37 -2.95 -4.08
C GLU A 176 8.62 -3.67 -2.96
N VAL A 177 7.29 -3.59 -2.97
CA VAL A 177 6.46 -4.20 -1.94
C VAL A 177 6.29 -5.71 -2.17
N ILE A 178 6.06 -6.14 -3.42
CA ILE A 178 5.84 -7.55 -3.77
C ILE A 178 7.09 -8.39 -3.44
N GLU A 179 8.28 -7.92 -3.80
CA GLU A 179 9.54 -8.67 -3.61
C GLU A 179 9.87 -8.95 -2.15
N LYS A 180 9.36 -8.14 -1.21
CA LYS A 180 9.50 -8.40 0.24
C LYS A 180 8.78 -9.67 0.70
N TRP A 181 7.79 -10.18 -0.08
CA TRP A 181 6.93 -11.28 0.34
C TRP A 181 7.03 -12.52 -0.56
N LEU A 182 7.79 -12.44 -1.66
CA LEU A 182 8.11 -13.57 -2.53
C LEU A 182 9.16 -14.49 -1.90
#